data_b5def93078518b40c0e7b8037746430b
#
_entry.id   b5def93078518b40c0e7b8037746430b
#
_cell.length_a   1.000
_cell.length_b   1.000
_cell.length_c   1.000
_cell.angle_alpha   90.00
_cell.angle_beta   90.00
_cell.angle_gamma   90.00
#
_symmetry.space_group_name_H-M   'P 1'
#
loop_
_entity.id
_entity.type
_entity.pdbx_description
1 polymer ?
#
loop_
_entity_poly.entity_id
_entity_poly.type
_entity_poly.pdbx_seq_one_letter_code
_entity_poly.pdbx_strand_id
1 'polypeptide(L)'
;RRSSDLTKRCIINRVLLSDDLMSMVRRPARRGKRENRQNDTTKPAFSPGNAARGLFGQGKMVYNKYILGIKGRTIMYQKGIKRLLDVVLSACGLLVLSPLLLLLCLAIKLDSPGPVFFKQKRVGIHKSYFNILKFRTMRIDTPHDMPTHLLHDPEQYITRVGRFLRKTSLDELPQLWNILVGDMAVIGPRPALWNQYDLLAERDKYGANDVRPGLTGWAQIHGRDELEITEKAKLDGWYVEHMSFWLDVKCFFGTIRAVADHDGVVEGGTGTLHEEGK
;
A
#
# COMPACT_ATOMS: atom_id res chain seq x y z
N ARG A 1 -25.74 -31.49 0.01
CA ARG A 1 -24.97 -31.09 1.23
C ARG A 1 -23.45 -31.37 1.13
N ARG A 2 -22.94 -32.19 0.18
CA ARG A 2 -21.47 -32.47 0.02
C ARG A 2 -20.70 -31.47 -0.88
N SER A 3 -21.37 -30.64 -1.66
CA SER A 3 -20.72 -29.72 -2.59
C SER A 3 -20.26 -28.38 -1.94
N SER A 4 -20.87 -27.98 -0.82
CA SER A 4 -20.54 -26.74 -0.12
C SER A 4 -19.25 -26.81 0.74
N ASP A 5 -18.89 -28.06 1.16
CA ASP A 5 -17.71 -28.27 2.02
C ASP A 5 -16.37 -28.24 1.23
N LEU A 6 -16.40 -28.69 -0.02
CA LEU A 6 -15.23 -28.64 -0.91
C LEU A 6 -14.84 -27.20 -1.26
N THR A 7 -15.83 -26.31 -1.44
CA THR A 7 -15.61 -24.90 -1.74
C THR A 7 -15.05 -24.15 -0.53
N LYS A 8 -15.52 -24.48 0.68
CA LYS A 8 -14.99 -23.89 1.92
C LYS A 8 -13.56 -24.36 2.23
N ARG A 9 -13.24 -25.64 2.01
CA ARG A 9 -11.87 -26.16 2.16
C ARG A 9 -10.89 -25.56 1.15
N CYS A 10 -11.34 -25.28 -0.08
CA CYS A 10 -10.51 -24.64 -1.10
C CYS A 10 -10.19 -23.17 -0.76
N ILE A 11 -11.12 -22.46 -0.13
CA ILE A 11 -10.92 -21.06 0.33
C ILE A 11 -9.98 -21.02 1.55
N ILE A 12 -10.13 -21.95 2.50
CA ILE A 12 -9.28 -22.02 3.71
C ILE A 12 -7.84 -22.39 3.36
N ASN A 13 -7.62 -23.35 2.45
CA ASN A 13 -6.27 -23.69 1.98
C ASN A 13 -5.59 -22.57 1.18
N ARG A 14 -6.35 -21.67 0.58
CA ARG A 14 -5.79 -20.51 -0.15
C ARG A 14 -5.34 -19.38 0.75
N VAL A 15 -5.94 -19.24 1.92
CA VAL A 15 -5.50 -18.29 2.97
C VAL A 15 -4.22 -18.80 3.64
N LEU A 16 -4.08 -20.13 3.82
CA LEU A 16 -2.89 -20.75 4.41
C LEU A 16 -1.69 -20.80 3.44
N LEU A 17 -1.91 -20.86 2.11
CA LEU A 17 -0.84 -20.80 1.11
C LEU A 17 -0.19 -19.39 0.96
N SER A 18 -0.81 -18.34 1.48
CA SER A 18 -0.19 -17.00 1.51
C SER A 18 0.94 -16.91 2.54
N ASP A 19 0.93 -17.76 3.57
CA ASP A 19 1.98 -17.78 4.59
C ASP A 19 3.23 -18.56 4.13
N ASP A 20 3.07 -19.51 3.21
CA ASP A 20 4.21 -20.22 2.58
C ASP A 20 5.01 -19.34 1.62
N LEU A 21 4.39 -18.37 0.96
CA LEU A 21 5.10 -17.43 0.08
C LEU A 21 6.02 -16.50 0.89
N MET A 22 5.63 -16.14 2.11
CA MET A 22 6.46 -15.36 3.03
C MET A 22 7.69 -16.13 3.54
N SER A 23 7.61 -17.46 3.59
CA SER A 23 8.77 -18.30 3.97
C SER A 23 9.82 -18.41 2.85
N MET A 24 9.43 -18.27 1.58
CA MET A 24 10.34 -18.30 0.42
C MET A 24 11.19 -17.03 0.27
N VAL A 25 10.69 -15.89 0.72
CA VAL A 25 11.42 -14.60 0.66
C VAL A 25 12.57 -14.53 1.69
N ARG A 26 12.55 -15.38 2.74
CA ARG A 26 13.56 -15.39 3.82
C ARG A 26 14.76 -16.33 3.62
N ARG A 27 14.93 -16.99 2.46
CA ARG A 27 16.08 -17.88 2.23
C ARG A 27 17.19 -17.16 1.44
N PRO A 28 18.40 -16.98 2.00
CA PRO A 28 19.54 -16.47 1.24
C PRO A 28 19.97 -17.50 0.20
N ALA A 29 20.32 -17.03 -1.00
CA ALA A 29 20.77 -17.85 -2.13
C ALA A 29 22.02 -18.66 -1.76
N ARG A 30 21.91 -19.98 -1.67
CA ARG A 30 23.05 -20.91 -1.60
C ARG A 30 23.64 -21.06 -3.01
N ARG A 31 24.89 -20.64 -3.17
CA ARG A 31 25.75 -20.95 -4.32
C ARG A 31 25.87 -22.48 -4.47
N GLY A 32 25.24 -23.07 -5.48
CA GLY A 32 25.40 -24.46 -5.88
C GLY A 32 26.50 -24.57 -6.94
N LYS A 33 27.49 -25.45 -6.68
CA LYS A 33 28.55 -25.90 -7.60
C LYS A 33 27.94 -26.54 -8.85
N ARG A 34 28.52 -26.21 -10.01
CA ARG A 34 28.29 -26.90 -11.27
C ARG A 34 28.91 -28.31 -11.19
N GLU A 35 28.09 -29.33 -11.34
CA GLU A 35 28.54 -30.67 -11.74
C GLU A 35 28.03 -30.99 -13.14
N ASN A 36 28.98 -31.31 -13.99
CA ASN A 36 28.85 -31.80 -15.35
C ASN A 36 28.26 -33.22 -15.32
N ARG A 37 27.16 -33.50 -16.01
CA ARG A 37 26.74 -34.86 -16.36
C ARG A 37 26.37 -34.98 -17.82
N GLN A 38 27.03 -35.93 -18.43
CA GLN A 38 26.98 -36.39 -19.79
C GLN A 38 25.59 -36.98 -20.18
N ASN A 39 25.32 -36.90 -21.48
CA ASN A 39 24.21 -37.48 -22.22
C ASN A 39 24.00 -38.97 -21.91
N ASP A 40 22.74 -39.35 -21.62
CA ASP A 40 22.27 -40.67 -21.85
C ASP A 40 20.95 -40.65 -22.66
N THR A 41 21.02 -41.12 -23.86
CA THR A 41 19.94 -41.24 -24.87
C THR A 41 19.33 -42.60 -24.79
N THR A 42 18.28 -42.82 -23.98
CA THR A 42 17.29 -43.90 -24.22
C THR A 42 16.06 -43.68 -23.31
N LYS A 43 15.01 -43.09 -23.86
CA LYS A 43 13.67 -43.12 -23.27
C LYS A 43 12.67 -43.55 -24.32
N PRO A 44 11.81 -44.58 -24.05
CA PRO A 44 10.74 -44.95 -24.96
C PRO A 44 9.67 -43.85 -24.99
N ALA A 45 9.22 -43.52 -26.19
CA ALA A 45 8.16 -42.55 -26.45
C ALA A 45 6.82 -43.08 -25.90
N PHE A 46 6.36 -42.54 -24.78
CA PHE A 46 5.00 -42.79 -24.28
C PHE A 46 4.05 -41.81 -25.00
N SER A 47 3.25 -42.31 -25.91
CA SER A 47 2.20 -41.53 -26.59
C SER A 47 0.94 -41.50 -25.71
N PRO A 48 0.51 -40.38 -25.15
CA PRO A 48 -0.75 -40.30 -24.39
C PRO A 48 -1.93 -40.39 -25.35
N GLY A 49 -2.82 -41.37 -25.11
CA GLY A 49 -4.02 -41.61 -25.92
C GLY A 49 -4.96 -40.38 -25.97
N ASN A 50 -5.77 -40.31 -27.04
CA ASN A 50 -6.67 -39.19 -27.35
C ASN A 50 -7.66 -38.82 -26.23
N ALA A 51 -7.97 -39.69 -25.28
CA ALA A 51 -8.80 -39.42 -24.12
C ALA A 51 -8.15 -38.43 -23.12
N ALA A 52 -6.83 -38.51 -22.95
CA ALA A 52 -6.09 -37.58 -22.07
C ALA A 52 -6.05 -36.15 -22.64
N ARG A 53 -5.99 -35.99 -23.97
CA ARG A 53 -5.99 -34.66 -24.63
C ARG A 53 -7.31 -33.90 -24.45
N GLY A 54 -8.46 -34.60 -24.45
CA GLY A 54 -9.78 -34.00 -24.23
C GLY A 54 -9.95 -33.44 -22.81
N LEU A 55 -9.53 -34.20 -21.80
CA LEU A 55 -9.61 -33.80 -20.39
C LEU A 55 -8.67 -32.61 -20.07
N PHE A 56 -7.46 -32.59 -20.62
CA PHE A 56 -6.52 -31.48 -20.49
C PHE A 56 -7.02 -30.20 -21.22
N GLY A 57 -7.68 -30.34 -22.37
CA GLY A 57 -8.26 -29.23 -23.12
C GLY A 57 -9.42 -28.54 -22.36
N GLN A 58 -10.32 -29.33 -21.79
CA GLN A 58 -11.46 -28.81 -21.00
C GLN A 58 -10.99 -28.15 -19.70
N GLY A 59 -10.06 -28.74 -18.97
CA GLY A 59 -9.47 -28.15 -17.77
C GLY A 59 -8.81 -26.80 -18.05
N LYS A 60 -8.07 -26.69 -19.16
CA LYS A 60 -7.40 -25.45 -19.57
C LYS A 60 -8.40 -24.36 -19.97
N MET A 61 -9.51 -24.74 -20.62
CA MET A 61 -10.57 -23.81 -21.03
C MET A 61 -11.34 -23.29 -19.80
N VAL A 62 -11.69 -24.15 -18.86
CA VAL A 62 -12.36 -23.77 -17.60
C VAL A 62 -11.45 -22.87 -16.75
N TYR A 63 -10.16 -23.22 -16.63
CA TYR A 63 -9.16 -22.40 -15.94
C TYR A 63 -9.01 -21.02 -16.57
N ASN A 64 -8.87 -20.91 -17.89
CA ASN A 64 -8.78 -19.66 -18.61
C ASN A 64 -10.05 -18.80 -18.42
N LYS A 65 -11.24 -19.41 -18.49
CA LYS A 65 -12.51 -18.68 -18.28
C LYS A 65 -12.64 -18.18 -16.85
N TYR A 66 -12.16 -18.94 -15.87
CA TYR A 66 -12.10 -18.54 -14.47
C TYR A 66 -11.13 -17.35 -14.25
N ILE A 67 -9.93 -17.42 -14.81
CA ILE A 67 -8.92 -16.32 -14.76
C ILE A 67 -9.42 -15.06 -15.44
N LEU A 68 -10.07 -15.17 -16.62
CA LEU A 68 -10.68 -14.03 -17.33
C LEU A 68 -11.81 -13.42 -16.49
N GLY A 69 -12.62 -14.22 -15.82
CA GLY A 69 -13.66 -13.75 -14.92
C GLY A 69 -13.14 -13.02 -13.67
N ILE A 70 -12.01 -13.46 -13.12
CA ILE A 70 -11.33 -12.78 -12.02
C ILE A 70 -10.74 -11.45 -12.50
N LYS A 71 -10.00 -11.44 -13.62
CA LYS A 71 -9.45 -10.21 -14.20
C LYS A 71 -10.56 -9.19 -14.52
N GLY A 72 -11.68 -9.63 -15.10
CA GLY A 72 -12.81 -8.74 -15.40
C GLY A 72 -13.40 -8.09 -14.16
N ARG A 73 -13.57 -8.83 -13.06
CA ARG A 73 -14.05 -8.28 -11.76
C ARG A 73 -13.06 -7.32 -11.13
N THR A 74 -11.78 -7.60 -11.21
CA THR A 74 -10.71 -6.73 -10.70
C THR A 74 -10.68 -5.41 -11.47
N ILE A 75 -10.80 -5.46 -12.80
CA ILE A 75 -10.85 -4.25 -13.65
C ILE A 75 -12.08 -3.40 -13.34
N MET A 76 -13.26 -4.01 -13.15
CA MET A 76 -14.48 -3.29 -12.80
C MET A 76 -14.37 -2.62 -11.43
N TYR A 77 -13.78 -3.32 -10.44
CA TYR A 77 -13.50 -2.75 -9.12
C TYR A 77 -12.57 -1.55 -9.23
N GLN A 78 -11.43 -1.69 -9.88
CA GLN A 78 -10.42 -0.63 -10.01
C GLN A 78 -10.94 0.61 -10.75
N LYS A 79 -11.74 0.42 -11.83
CA LYS A 79 -12.19 1.52 -12.69
C LYS A 79 -13.37 2.32 -12.15
N GLY A 80 -14.21 1.74 -11.30
CA GLY A 80 -15.44 2.41 -10.89
C GLY A 80 -15.82 2.24 -9.42
N ILE A 81 -16.00 1.00 -8.97
CA ILE A 81 -16.52 0.70 -7.63
C ILE A 81 -15.62 1.27 -6.54
N LYS A 82 -14.30 1.10 -6.68
CA LYS A 82 -13.33 1.64 -5.72
C LYS A 82 -13.46 3.15 -5.57
N ARG A 83 -13.56 3.88 -6.68
CA ARG A 83 -13.71 5.34 -6.64
C ARG A 83 -15.02 5.76 -5.98
N LEU A 84 -16.12 5.08 -6.28
CA LEU A 84 -17.41 5.35 -5.63
C LEU A 84 -17.31 5.14 -4.11
N LEU A 85 -16.69 4.04 -3.66
CA LEU A 85 -16.47 3.77 -2.24
C LEU A 85 -15.55 4.84 -1.60
N ASP A 86 -14.47 5.24 -2.25
CA ASP A 86 -13.58 6.29 -1.78
C ASP A 86 -14.35 7.61 -1.55
N VAL A 87 -15.22 8.01 -2.50
CA VAL A 87 -16.05 9.23 -2.40
C VAL A 87 -17.06 9.12 -1.25
N VAL A 88 -17.80 8.01 -1.19
CA VAL A 88 -18.82 7.80 -0.15
C VAL A 88 -18.17 7.78 1.24
N LEU A 89 -17.11 6.98 1.41
CA LEU A 89 -16.42 6.87 2.70
C LEU A 89 -15.80 8.19 3.15
N SER A 90 -15.18 8.94 2.23
CA SER A 90 -14.58 10.23 2.57
C SER A 90 -15.64 11.30 2.88
N ALA A 91 -16.74 11.35 2.13
CA ALA A 91 -17.84 12.27 2.41
C ALA A 91 -18.51 11.96 3.77
N CYS A 92 -18.83 10.69 4.03
CA CYS A 92 -19.37 10.26 5.32
C CYS A 92 -18.38 10.53 6.46
N GLY A 93 -17.08 10.24 6.24
CA GLY A 93 -16.03 10.52 7.21
C GLY A 93 -15.93 12.00 7.55
N LEU A 94 -15.91 12.89 6.55
CA LEU A 94 -15.90 14.33 6.78
C LEU A 94 -17.13 14.81 7.54
N LEU A 95 -18.33 14.30 7.20
CA LEU A 95 -19.57 14.68 7.86
C LEU A 95 -19.58 14.22 9.34
N VAL A 96 -19.30 12.95 9.58
CA VAL A 96 -19.33 12.35 10.93
C VAL A 96 -18.24 12.92 11.83
N LEU A 97 -17.04 13.14 11.28
CA LEU A 97 -15.92 13.69 12.04
C LEU A 97 -15.91 15.22 12.09
N SER A 98 -16.87 15.92 11.45
CA SER A 98 -16.86 17.39 11.41
C SER A 98 -16.80 18.05 12.80
N PRO A 99 -17.51 17.59 13.86
CA PRO A 99 -17.37 18.20 15.18
C PRO A 99 -15.96 18.04 15.75
N LEU A 100 -15.35 16.86 15.56
CA LEU A 100 -13.96 16.61 15.97
C LEU A 100 -12.99 17.48 15.17
N LEU A 101 -13.16 17.59 13.86
CA LEU A 101 -12.31 18.43 13.01
C LEU A 101 -12.34 19.88 13.43
N LEU A 102 -13.54 20.42 13.75
CA LEU A 102 -13.69 21.78 14.26
C LEU A 102 -13.01 21.97 15.62
N LEU A 103 -13.15 21.01 16.55
CA LEU A 103 -12.47 21.04 17.84
C LEU A 103 -10.94 21.06 17.66
N LEU A 104 -10.40 20.22 16.77
CA LEU A 104 -8.98 20.18 16.47
C LEU A 104 -8.49 21.48 15.82
N CYS A 105 -9.28 22.09 14.91
CA CYS A 105 -8.98 23.40 14.36
C CYS A 105 -8.83 24.46 15.45
N LEU A 106 -9.76 24.48 16.41
CA LEU A 106 -9.73 25.41 17.54
C LEU A 106 -8.49 25.15 18.43
N ALA A 107 -8.24 23.89 18.78
CA ALA A 107 -7.09 23.49 19.59
C ALA A 107 -5.75 23.93 18.96
N ILE A 108 -5.57 23.72 17.63
CA ILE A 108 -4.38 24.14 16.90
C ILE A 108 -4.22 25.69 16.91
N LYS A 109 -5.32 26.42 16.77
CA LYS A 109 -5.30 27.88 16.81
C LYS A 109 -4.94 28.45 18.16
N LEU A 110 -5.38 27.79 19.22
CA LEU A 110 -5.08 28.21 20.61
C LEU A 110 -3.65 27.83 21.02
N ASP A 111 -3.11 26.73 20.48
CA ASP A 111 -1.78 26.21 20.84
C ASP A 111 -0.64 27.05 20.21
N SER A 112 -0.82 27.50 18.95
CA SER A 112 0.22 28.27 18.25
C SER A 112 -0.34 29.20 17.17
N PRO A 113 0.29 30.38 16.93
CA PRO A 113 -0.13 31.29 15.88
C PRO A 113 0.09 30.68 14.48
N GLY A 114 -0.75 31.05 13.50
CA GLY A 114 -0.60 30.66 12.09
C GLY A 114 -1.78 29.86 11.52
N PRO A 115 -1.65 29.27 10.31
CA PRO A 115 -2.70 28.52 9.64
C PRO A 115 -2.97 27.18 10.35
N VAL A 116 -4.21 26.70 10.31
CA VAL A 116 -4.61 25.39 10.88
C VAL A 116 -4.10 24.24 10.03
N PHE A 117 -4.12 24.42 8.71
CA PHE A 117 -3.75 23.37 7.75
C PHE A 117 -2.33 23.58 7.23
N PHE A 118 -1.63 22.47 7.09
CA PHE A 118 -0.36 22.36 6.39
C PHE A 118 -0.58 21.70 5.03
N LYS A 119 0.07 22.23 4.00
CA LYS A 119 0.02 21.71 2.63
C LYS A 119 1.42 21.33 2.19
N GLN A 120 1.55 20.16 1.57
CA GLN A 120 2.83 19.67 1.07
C GLN A 120 2.64 19.04 -0.31
N LYS A 121 3.53 19.38 -1.25
CA LYS A 121 3.52 18.84 -2.61
C LYS A 121 3.86 17.35 -2.59
N ARG A 122 3.00 16.54 -3.18
CA ARG A 122 3.12 15.08 -3.27
C ARG A 122 2.88 14.60 -4.69
N VAL A 123 3.32 13.37 -4.96
CA VAL A 123 3.11 12.70 -6.23
C VAL A 123 1.79 11.93 -6.19
N GLY A 124 0.94 12.20 -7.17
CA GLY A 124 -0.35 11.55 -7.42
C GLY A 124 -0.29 10.50 -8.53
N ILE A 125 -1.47 10.12 -9.02
CA ILE A 125 -1.62 9.17 -10.13
C ILE A 125 -0.88 9.66 -11.37
N HIS A 126 -0.23 8.74 -12.12
CA HIS A 126 0.57 9.02 -13.32
C HIS A 126 1.62 10.11 -13.09
N LYS A 127 2.18 10.15 -11.87
CA LYS A 127 3.20 11.14 -11.45
C LYS A 127 2.73 12.58 -11.52
N SER A 128 1.42 12.83 -11.54
CA SER A 128 0.87 14.18 -11.36
C SER A 128 1.24 14.73 -9.97
N TYR A 129 1.10 16.02 -9.78
CA TYR A 129 1.37 16.65 -8.48
C TYR A 129 0.08 17.16 -7.87
N PHE A 130 -0.06 16.98 -6.56
CA PHE A 130 -1.13 17.57 -5.75
C PHE A 130 -0.59 18.04 -4.40
N ASN A 131 -1.38 18.81 -3.67
CA ASN A 131 -1.05 19.22 -2.32
C ASN A 131 -1.82 18.36 -1.31
N ILE A 132 -1.10 17.53 -0.56
CA ILE A 132 -1.69 16.80 0.55
C ILE A 132 -2.08 17.77 1.65
N LEU A 133 -3.25 17.58 2.24
CA LEU A 133 -3.77 18.42 3.31
C LEU A 133 -3.62 17.69 4.65
N LYS A 134 -2.97 18.36 5.62
CA LYS A 134 -2.81 17.86 6.99
C LYS A 134 -3.14 18.95 7.99
N PHE A 135 -3.43 18.59 9.23
CA PHE A 135 -3.35 19.55 10.32
C PHE A 135 -1.91 19.95 10.59
N ARG A 136 -1.69 21.21 10.90
CA ARG A 136 -0.37 21.70 11.28
C ARG A 136 0.00 21.16 12.66
N THR A 137 1.14 20.49 12.73
CA THR A 137 1.71 19.91 13.93
C THR A 137 3.00 20.58 14.39
N MET A 138 3.55 21.48 13.54
CA MET A 138 4.80 22.20 13.82
C MET A 138 4.57 23.70 13.79
N ARG A 139 5.46 24.43 14.42
CA ARG A 139 5.46 25.90 14.45
C ARG A 139 5.73 26.48 13.05
N ILE A 140 5.30 27.71 12.82
CA ILE A 140 5.46 28.37 11.50
C ILE A 140 6.91 28.76 11.19
N ASP A 141 7.76 28.87 12.21
CA ASP A 141 9.20 29.16 12.08
C ASP A 141 10.04 27.91 11.74
N THR A 142 9.40 26.75 11.55
CA THR A 142 10.05 25.52 11.08
C THR A 142 10.53 25.68 9.64
N PRO A 143 11.77 25.29 9.28
CA PRO A 143 12.24 25.29 7.90
C PRO A 143 11.33 24.50 6.97
N HIS A 144 10.77 25.15 5.94
CA HIS A 144 9.76 24.54 5.05
C HIS A 144 10.34 23.63 3.98
N ASP A 145 11.58 23.89 3.56
CA ASP A 145 12.20 23.21 2.42
C ASP A 145 12.97 21.94 2.82
N MET A 146 12.95 21.60 4.11
CA MET A 146 13.68 20.46 4.64
C MET A 146 12.70 19.42 5.18
N PRO A 147 12.83 18.13 4.78
CA PRO A 147 12.08 17.04 5.40
C PRO A 147 12.33 16.96 6.90
N THR A 148 11.33 16.59 7.69
CA THR A 148 11.40 16.57 9.17
C THR A 148 12.58 15.74 9.70
N HIS A 149 12.93 14.63 9.05
CA HIS A 149 14.05 13.76 9.45
C HIS A 149 15.46 14.36 9.20
N LEU A 150 15.54 15.42 8.39
CA LEU A 150 16.78 16.15 8.14
C LEU A 150 16.91 17.40 9.03
N LEU A 151 15.88 17.72 9.82
CA LEU A 151 15.94 18.81 10.80
C LEU A 151 16.83 18.41 11.97
N HIS A 152 17.70 19.32 12.35
CA HIS A 152 18.43 19.19 13.61
C HIS A 152 17.44 19.40 14.76
N ASP A 153 17.22 18.40 15.60
CA ASP A 153 16.28 18.41 16.71
C ASP A 153 14.83 18.80 16.31
N PRO A 154 14.11 17.95 15.54
CA PRO A 154 12.77 18.26 15.07
C PRO A 154 11.75 18.44 16.20
N GLU A 155 11.98 17.88 17.38
CA GLU A 155 11.09 17.93 18.53
C GLU A 155 10.83 19.34 19.03
N GLN A 156 11.79 20.27 18.93
CA GLN A 156 11.66 21.66 19.36
C GLN A 156 10.63 22.45 18.53
N TYR A 157 10.36 22.02 17.30
CA TYR A 157 9.40 22.64 16.41
C TYR A 157 7.99 22.08 16.55
N ILE A 158 7.83 20.91 17.19
CA ILE A 158 6.53 20.26 17.34
C ILE A 158 5.73 20.93 18.45
N THR A 159 4.51 21.39 18.14
CA THR A 159 3.62 22.01 19.13
C THR A 159 3.05 20.95 20.10
N ARG A 160 2.48 21.39 21.24
CA ARG A 160 1.88 20.46 22.23
C ARG A 160 0.72 19.66 21.62
N VAL A 161 -0.21 20.35 20.96
CA VAL A 161 -1.31 19.73 20.22
C VAL A 161 -0.77 18.92 19.06
N GLY A 162 0.28 19.41 18.38
CA GLY A 162 0.93 18.71 17.25
C GLY A 162 1.49 17.35 17.66
N ARG A 163 2.10 17.21 18.83
CA ARG A 163 2.60 15.94 19.35
C ARG A 163 1.48 14.93 19.57
N PHE A 164 0.35 15.38 20.14
CA PHE A 164 -0.83 14.54 20.29
C PHE A 164 -1.39 14.09 18.93
N LEU A 165 -1.52 15.02 17.97
CA LEU A 165 -2.04 14.73 16.62
C LEU A 165 -1.19 13.71 15.88
N ARG A 166 0.14 13.83 15.93
CA ARG A 166 1.08 12.87 15.33
C ARG A 166 0.97 11.49 15.97
N LYS A 167 0.99 11.43 17.30
CA LYS A 167 0.87 10.17 18.04
C LYS A 167 -0.41 9.41 17.72
N THR A 168 -1.50 10.12 17.45
CA THR A 168 -2.82 9.55 17.14
C THR A 168 -3.12 9.47 15.65
N SER A 169 -2.21 9.95 14.79
CA SER A 169 -2.42 10.09 13.34
C SER A 169 -3.64 10.95 12.94
N LEU A 170 -4.18 11.74 13.88
CA LEU A 170 -5.31 12.64 13.63
C LEU A 170 -4.92 13.81 12.72
N ASP A 171 -3.63 14.13 12.60
CA ASP A 171 -3.11 15.14 11.68
C ASP A 171 -3.40 14.80 10.21
N GLU A 172 -3.63 13.54 9.88
CA GLU A 172 -3.92 13.08 8.53
C GLU A 172 -5.41 13.11 8.15
N LEU A 173 -6.33 13.35 9.11
CA LEU A 173 -7.79 13.39 8.83
C LEU A 173 -8.19 14.39 7.72
N PRO A 174 -7.58 15.57 7.56
CA PRO A 174 -7.91 16.46 6.45
C PRO A 174 -7.65 15.87 5.05
N GLN A 175 -6.87 14.79 4.93
CA GLN A 175 -6.67 14.07 3.66
C GLN A 175 -7.98 13.44 3.13
N LEU A 176 -9.01 13.26 3.96
CA LEU A 176 -10.35 12.89 3.51
C LEU A 176 -10.87 13.86 2.44
N TRP A 177 -10.48 15.13 2.50
CA TRP A 177 -10.77 16.09 1.44
C TRP A 177 -10.04 15.76 0.13
N ASN A 178 -8.74 15.42 0.20
CA ASN A 178 -8.00 14.99 -1.00
C ASN A 178 -8.61 13.73 -1.64
N ILE A 179 -9.15 12.81 -0.80
CA ILE A 179 -9.85 11.62 -1.31
C ILE A 179 -11.15 12.05 -2.00
N LEU A 180 -11.94 12.93 -1.38
CA LEU A 180 -13.21 13.40 -1.92
C LEU A 180 -13.05 14.08 -3.27
N VAL A 181 -12.06 14.95 -3.43
CA VAL A 181 -11.81 15.68 -4.69
C VAL A 181 -11.12 14.81 -5.76
N GLY A 182 -10.49 13.70 -5.39
CA GLY A 182 -9.96 12.71 -6.33
C GLY A 182 -8.44 12.66 -6.46
N ASP A 183 -7.71 13.41 -5.65
CA ASP A 183 -6.26 13.35 -5.60
C ASP A 183 -5.76 12.03 -5.02
N MET A 184 -6.54 11.48 -4.07
CA MET A 184 -6.20 10.29 -3.31
C MET A 184 -7.33 9.25 -3.31
N ALA A 185 -7.01 8.06 -2.83
CA ALA A 185 -7.92 6.97 -2.46
C ALA A 185 -7.84 6.70 -0.95
N VAL A 186 -8.81 5.98 -0.38
CA VAL A 186 -8.71 5.50 1.00
C VAL A 186 -7.54 4.51 1.13
N ILE A 187 -7.48 3.55 0.22
CA ILE A 187 -6.43 2.52 0.17
C ILE A 187 -5.61 2.65 -1.10
N GLY A 188 -4.29 2.66 -0.97
CA GLY A 188 -3.35 2.74 -2.09
C GLY A 188 -1.90 2.92 -1.63
N PRO A 189 -0.92 2.99 -2.54
CA PRO A 189 0.45 3.35 -2.21
C PRO A 189 0.52 4.72 -1.52
N ARG A 190 1.31 4.86 -0.44
CA ARG A 190 1.45 6.15 0.26
C ARG A 190 2.02 7.21 -0.68
N PRO A 191 1.47 8.45 -0.73
CA PRO A 191 1.95 9.48 -1.65
C PRO A 191 3.40 9.84 -1.38
N ALA A 192 4.27 9.66 -2.38
CA ALA A 192 5.68 10.03 -2.32
C ALA A 192 5.85 11.55 -2.23
N LEU A 193 6.94 12.02 -1.62
CA LEU A 193 7.36 13.41 -1.75
C LEU A 193 7.70 13.71 -3.22
N TRP A 194 7.51 14.94 -3.64
CA TRP A 194 7.76 15.37 -5.01
C TRP A 194 9.21 15.17 -5.48
N ASN A 195 10.16 15.09 -4.55
CA ASN A 195 11.61 14.93 -4.75
C ASN A 195 12.14 13.52 -4.41
N GLN A 196 11.28 12.54 -4.12
CA GLN A 196 11.65 11.14 -3.90
C GLN A 196 11.77 10.38 -5.22
N TYR A 197 12.73 10.76 -6.07
CA TYR A 197 12.91 10.21 -7.42
C TYR A 197 13.27 8.73 -7.41
N ASP A 198 14.03 8.28 -6.41
CA ASP A 198 14.42 6.89 -6.17
C ASP A 198 13.20 5.98 -5.93
N LEU A 199 12.31 6.36 -5.01
CA LEU A 199 11.08 5.63 -4.76
C LEU A 199 10.16 5.62 -6.01
N LEU A 200 10.08 6.73 -6.73
CA LEU A 200 9.27 6.81 -7.96
C LEU A 200 9.82 5.89 -9.04
N ALA A 201 11.14 5.85 -9.23
CA ALA A 201 11.79 4.97 -10.19
C ALA A 201 11.60 3.49 -9.85
N GLU A 202 11.69 3.13 -8.56
CA GLU A 202 11.40 1.76 -8.13
C GLU A 202 9.93 1.37 -8.35
N ARG A 203 8.97 2.26 -8.03
CA ARG A 203 7.53 2.04 -8.25
C ARG A 203 7.13 1.90 -9.72
N ASP A 204 7.86 2.54 -10.64
CA ASP A 204 7.63 2.39 -12.08
C ASP A 204 7.78 0.95 -12.55
N LYS A 205 8.72 0.21 -11.95
CA LYS A 205 8.95 -1.21 -12.28
C LYS A 205 7.73 -2.10 -12.01
N TYR A 206 6.82 -1.64 -11.15
CA TYR A 206 5.66 -2.40 -10.67
C TYR A 206 4.31 -1.73 -11.00
N GLY A 207 4.30 -0.61 -11.74
CA GLY A 207 3.08 0.14 -12.06
C GLY A 207 2.42 0.81 -10.85
N ALA A 208 3.14 0.98 -9.74
CA ALA A 208 2.57 1.55 -8.52
C ALA A 208 2.33 3.07 -8.59
N ASN A 209 2.89 3.74 -9.60
CA ASN A 209 2.62 5.15 -9.89
C ASN A 209 1.37 5.37 -10.76
N ASP A 210 0.76 4.30 -11.31
CA ASP A 210 -0.39 4.38 -12.20
C ASP A 210 -1.74 4.28 -11.48
N VAL A 211 -1.72 4.24 -10.15
CA VAL A 211 -2.91 4.24 -9.30
C VAL A 211 -2.92 5.47 -8.39
N ARG A 212 -4.11 5.84 -7.89
CA ARG A 212 -4.21 6.92 -6.90
C ARG A 212 -3.48 6.53 -5.62
N PRO A 213 -2.67 7.44 -5.05
CA PRO A 213 -2.08 7.21 -3.74
C PRO A 213 -3.15 7.10 -2.66
N GLY A 214 -2.89 6.31 -1.62
CA GLY A 214 -3.81 6.04 -0.52
C GLY A 214 -3.48 6.82 0.75
N LEU A 215 -4.51 7.03 1.57
CA LEU A 215 -4.35 7.45 2.97
C LEU A 215 -3.62 6.34 3.74
N THR A 216 -3.97 5.09 3.47
CA THR A 216 -3.26 3.91 3.93
C THR A 216 -3.17 2.86 2.80
N GLY A 217 -2.44 1.76 3.02
CA GLY A 217 -2.27 0.71 2.02
C GLY A 217 -1.43 -0.45 2.49
N TRP A 218 -1.13 -1.36 1.57
CA TRP A 218 -0.49 -2.62 1.87
C TRP A 218 0.90 -2.49 2.48
N ALA A 219 1.75 -1.61 1.94
CA ALA A 219 3.08 -1.35 2.51
C ALA A 219 2.98 -0.73 3.92
N GLN A 220 1.97 0.14 4.16
CA GLN A 220 1.80 0.78 5.46
C GLN A 220 1.44 -0.20 6.58
N ILE A 221 0.71 -1.28 6.28
CA ILE A 221 0.36 -2.30 7.29
C ILE A 221 1.43 -3.39 7.45
N HIS A 222 2.56 -3.31 6.68
CA HIS A 222 3.64 -4.28 6.70
C HIS A 222 5.01 -3.69 7.05
N GLY A 223 5.05 -2.50 7.71
CA GLY A 223 6.30 -1.90 8.20
C GLY A 223 6.40 -0.38 7.99
N ARG A 224 5.39 0.25 7.32
CA ARG A 224 5.29 1.73 7.18
C ARG A 224 6.60 2.39 6.69
N ASP A 225 7.18 3.22 7.58
CA ASP A 225 8.34 4.06 7.27
C ASP A 225 9.68 3.34 7.49
N GLU A 226 9.68 2.17 8.16
CA GLU A 226 10.87 1.34 8.38
C GLU A 226 11.28 0.52 7.15
N LEU A 227 10.39 0.39 6.16
CA LEU A 227 10.66 -0.37 4.95
C LEU A 227 11.68 0.34 4.05
N GLU A 228 12.67 -0.40 3.56
CA GLU A 228 13.54 0.05 2.49
C GLU A 228 12.75 0.39 1.22
N ILE A 229 13.26 1.32 0.41
CA ILE A 229 12.60 1.83 -0.80
C ILE A 229 12.21 0.70 -1.75
N THR A 230 13.12 -0.25 -1.96
CA THR A 230 12.89 -1.40 -2.87
C THR A 230 11.78 -2.32 -2.35
N GLU A 231 11.76 -2.59 -1.05
CA GLU A 231 10.72 -3.44 -0.43
C GLU A 231 9.36 -2.74 -0.42
N LYS A 232 9.35 -1.46 -0.08
CA LYS A 232 8.16 -0.60 -0.16
C LYS A 232 7.55 -0.61 -1.56
N ALA A 233 8.37 -0.42 -2.60
CA ALA A 233 7.91 -0.43 -3.98
C ALA A 233 7.38 -1.81 -4.42
N LYS A 234 7.99 -2.91 -3.97
CA LYS A 234 7.49 -4.28 -4.22
C LYS A 234 6.13 -4.52 -3.58
N LEU A 235 5.94 -4.11 -2.33
CA LEU A 235 4.66 -4.23 -1.62
C LEU A 235 3.56 -3.37 -2.27
N ASP A 236 3.91 -2.16 -2.70
CA ASP A 236 3.00 -1.28 -3.44
C ASP A 236 2.61 -1.90 -4.79
N GLY A 237 3.57 -2.48 -5.53
CA GLY A 237 3.32 -3.19 -6.77
C GLY A 237 2.45 -4.43 -6.58
N TRP A 238 2.73 -5.22 -5.55
CA TRP A 238 1.92 -6.38 -5.19
C TRP A 238 0.45 -5.98 -4.92
N TYR A 239 0.24 -4.87 -4.19
CA TYR A 239 -1.10 -4.33 -3.97
C TYR A 239 -1.79 -3.99 -5.30
N VAL A 240 -1.12 -3.31 -6.21
CA VAL A 240 -1.69 -2.92 -7.52
C VAL A 240 -2.11 -4.15 -8.33
N GLU A 241 -1.29 -5.19 -8.34
CA GLU A 241 -1.58 -6.44 -9.05
C GLU A 241 -2.78 -7.20 -8.44
N HIS A 242 -2.93 -7.18 -7.11
CA HIS A 242 -3.95 -7.93 -6.37
C HIS A 242 -5.11 -7.07 -5.88
N MET A 243 -5.21 -5.81 -6.33
CA MET A 243 -6.23 -4.86 -5.90
C MET A 243 -7.64 -5.43 -6.00
N SER A 244 -8.34 -5.46 -4.88
CA SER A 244 -9.70 -6.00 -4.75
C SER A 244 -10.40 -5.42 -3.53
N PHE A 245 -11.73 -5.47 -3.51
CA PHE A 245 -12.52 -5.02 -2.34
C PHE A 245 -12.05 -5.67 -1.03
N TRP A 246 -11.83 -7.00 -1.02
CA TRP A 246 -11.40 -7.69 0.19
C TRP A 246 -9.98 -7.33 0.64
N LEU A 247 -9.10 -7.02 -0.30
CA LEU A 247 -7.76 -6.54 0.03
C LEU A 247 -7.83 -5.13 0.64
N ASP A 248 -8.69 -4.26 0.10
CA ASP A 248 -8.90 -2.92 0.66
C ASP A 248 -9.48 -3.00 2.07
N VAL A 249 -10.46 -3.89 2.31
CA VAL A 249 -11.00 -4.17 3.67
C VAL A 249 -9.89 -4.66 4.61
N LYS A 250 -9.01 -5.56 4.16
CA LYS A 250 -7.87 -6.04 4.95
C LYS A 250 -6.90 -4.91 5.30
N CYS A 251 -6.58 -4.03 4.34
CA CYS A 251 -5.74 -2.86 4.57
C CYS A 251 -6.38 -1.90 5.59
N PHE A 252 -7.68 -1.66 5.48
CA PHE A 252 -8.41 -0.78 6.40
C PHE A 252 -8.33 -1.26 7.85
N PHE A 253 -8.68 -2.52 8.11
CA PHE A 253 -8.60 -3.08 9.47
C PHE A 253 -7.15 -3.27 9.95
N GLY A 254 -6.23 -3.61 9.05
CA GLY A 254 -4.80 -3.67 9.34
C GLY A 254 -4.24 -2.32 9.81
N THR A 255 -4.74 -1.22 9.22
CA THR A 255 -4.35 0.13 9.64
C THR A 255 -4.83 0.47 11.03
N ILE A 256 -6.09 0.11 11.37
CA ILE A 256 -6.61 0.34 12.72
C ILE A 256 -5.72 -0.35 13.76
N ARG A 257 -5.30 -1.59 13.47
CA ARG A 257 -4.39 -2.34 14.34
C ARG A 257 -3.02 -1.67 14.41
N ALA A 258 -2.39 -1.35 13.27
CA ALA A 258 -1.07 -0.72 13.24
C ALA A 258 -1.03 0.63 13.96
N VAL A 259 -2.11 1.43 13.90
CA VAL A 259 -2.23 2.68 14.66
C VAL A 259 -2.41 2.41 16.15
N ALA A 260 -3.17 1.38 16.53
CA ALA A 260 -3.38 1.01 17.94
C ALA A 260 -2.09 0.47 18.60
N ASP A 261 -1.34 -0.35 17.85
CA ASP A 261 -0.08 -0.96 18.32
C ASP A 261 1.10 0.04 18.28
N HIS A 262 0.91 1.24 17.71
CA HIS A 262 1.96 2.27 17.48
C HIS A 262 3.17 1.74 16.67
N ASP A 263 2.95 0.69 15.88
CA ASP A 263 4.00 0.05 15.09
C ASP A 263 4.47 0.94 13.93
N GLY A 264 5.81 1.07 13.80
CA GLY A 264 6.46 1.62 12.61
C GLY A 264 6.28 3.12 12.38
N VAL A 265 5.91 3.91 13.40
CA VAL A 265 5.93 5.37 13.31
C VAL A 265 7.34 5.87 13.60
N VAL A 266 8.18 5.93 12.56
CA VAL A 266 9.44 6.67 12.61
C VAL A 266 9.17 8.07 12.07
N GLU A 267 9.32 9.09 12.90
CA GLU A 267 9.12 10.47 12.49
C GLU A 267 10.09 10.83 11.35
N GLY A 268 9.53 10.95 10.14
CA GLY A 268 10.28 11.37 8.97
C GLY A 268 11.05 10.27 8.23
N GLY A 269 10.92 9.00 8.60
CA GLY A 269 11.60 7.89 7.92
C GLY A 269 11.14 7.74 6.47
N THR A 270 12.04 7.95 5.51
CA THR A 270 11.79 7.76 4.07
C THR A 270 12.44 6.49 3.52
N GLY A 271 12.97 5.62 4.38
CA GLY A 271 13.87 4.53 4.00
C GLY A 271 15.22 5.08 3.51
N THR A 272 16.31 4.50 3.95
CA THR A 272 17.64 4.78 3.40
C THR A 272 17.93 3.79 2.28
N LEU A 273 18.51 4.24 1.17
CA LEU A 273 19.23 3.36 0.27
C LEU A 273 20.51 2.96 1.01
N HIS A 274 20.69 1.67 1.32
CA HIS A 274 22.03 1.20 1.61
C HIS A 274 22.87 1.38 0.34
N GLU A 275 23.80 2.33 0.36
CA GLU A 275 24.92 2.29 -0.57
C GLU A 275 25.64 0.97 -0.27
N GLU A 276 25.52 0.01 -1.19
CA GLU A 276 26.39 -1.17 -1.20
C GLU A 276 27.81 -0.65 -1.28
N GLY A 277 28.55 -0.86 -0.19
CA GLY A 277 29.87 -0.33 0.03
C GLY A 277 30.83 -0.64 -1.13
N LYS A 278 31.62 0.36 -1.42
CA LYS A 278 32.86 0.24 -2.18
C LYS A 278 33.82 -0.77 -1.53
#